data_2ca2706ed5c3504b70b7e24e0f9af025
#
_entry.id   2ca2706ed5c3504b70b7e24e0f9af025
#
_cell.length_a   1.000
_cell.length_b   1.000
_cell.length_c   1.000
_cell.angle_alpha   90.00
_cell.angle_beta   90.00
_cell.angle_gamma   90.00
#
_symmetry.space_group_name_H-M   'P 1'
#
loop_
_entity.id
_entity.type
_entity.pdbx_description
1 polymer ?
#
loop_
_entity_poly.entity_id
_entity_poly.type
_entity_poly.pdbx_seq_one_letter_code
_entity_poly.pdbx_strand_id
1 'polypeptide(L)'
;MYEPLLLDTFGRTATDLRISVTDRCNLRCVYCLPEKVTDWLKRSDLLRPEEFRRLAKIAATLGVTQARITGGEPLLRPDLPQIVEAVREGFEDAGVEPDLALTTNGIGLDRVIDSLVDAGLQRLNVSIDSLDPVRFAELSRRKRSSDVLRGLDAVDASALPGTVKLNTVVVDQQSLAEIPALVTFALERGYQWRAIEFMPIGPLAASFSSRPTAHDIQRVLRESFELTDVITAASEPARRWSVAPSDTHPGGIIGVIASMTSPFCASCTRTRLSADGKIYSCL
;
A
#
# COMPACT_ATOMS: atom_id res chain seq x y z
N MET A 1 -14.22 20.16 26.16
CA MET A 1 -12.86 20.43 25.64
C MET A 1 -12.90 20.10 24.17
N TYR A 2 -12.47 21.02 23.31
CA TYR A 2 -12.30 20.73 21.88
C TYR A 2 -11.11 19.79 21.77
N GLU A 3 -11.31 18.56 21.28
CA GLU A 3 -10.19 17.71 20.90
C GLU A 3 -9.57 18.31 19.65
N PRO A 4 -8.25 18.60 19.65
CA PRO A 4 -7.57 19.13 18.48
C PRO A 4 -7.58 18.06 17.38
N LEU A 5 -8.07 18.40 16.19
CA LEU A 5 -8.11 17.51 15.05
C LEU A 5 -7.18 18.01 13.94
N LEU A 6 -6.54 17.11 13.23
CA LEU A 6 -5.74 17.42 12.05
C LEU A 6 -6.69 17.70 10.87
N LEU A 7 -7.11 18.97 10.74
CA LEU A 7 -8.00 19.45 9.69
C LEU A 7 -7.19 20.07 8.54
N ASP A 8 -7.59 19.75 7.33
CA ASP A 8 -7.07 20.45 6.15
C ASP A 8 -7.96 21.67 5.79
N THR A 9 -7.53 22.43 4.77
CA THR A 9 -8.26 23.62 4.30
C THR A 9 -9.61 23.30 3.65
N PHE A 10 -9.91 22.02 3.39
CA PHE A 10 -11.20 21.55 2.85
C PHE A 10 -12.13 21.00 3.95
N GLY A 11 -11.76 21.12 5.23
CA GLY A 11 -12.53 20.62 6.37
C GLY A 11 -12.48 19.10 6.56
N ARG A 12 -11.51 18.40 5.93
CA ARG A 12 -11.32 16.96 6.09
C ARG A 12 -10.44 16.69 7.30
N THR A 13 -10.84 15.72 8.13
CA THR A 13 -10.05 15.27 9.27
C THR A 13 -9.13 14.12 8.84
N ALA A 14 -7.82 14.25 9.07
CA ALA A 14 -6.86 13.18 8.81
C ALA A 14 -6.83 12.20 9.99
N THR A 15 -7.18 10.94 9.71
CA THR A 15 -7.12 9.83 10.68
C THR A 15 -6.15 8.72 10.25
N ASP A 16 -5.66 8.73 9.00
CA ASP A 16 -4.69 7.77 8.42
C ASP A 16 -3.41 8.53 8.04
N LEU A 17 -2.31 8.29 8.78
CA LEU A 17 -1.00 8.86 8.50
C LEU A 17 -0.17 7.90 7.65
N ARG A 18 0.24 8.35 6.47
CA ARG A 18 1.19 7.62 5.62
C ARG A 18 2.60 8.13 5.86
N ILE A 19 3.47 7.26 6.36
CA ILE A 19 4.83 7.60 6.77
C ILE A 19 5.81 7.05 5.73
N SER A 20 6.43 7.91 4.94
CA SER A 20 7.55 7.52 4.09
C SER A 20 8.82 7.49 4.93
N VAL A 21 9.50 6.33 4.97
CA VAL A 21 10.74 6.16 5.76
C VAL A 21 11.99 6.33 4.91
N THR A 22 11.84 6.32 3.58
CA THR A 22 12.91 6.55 2.60
C THR A 22 12.30 6.95 1.26
N ASP A 23 13.04 7.66 0.44
CA ASP A 23 12.71 7.92 -0.97
C ASP A 23 13.27 6.83 -1.91
N ARG A 24 14.29 6.06 -1.46
CA ARG A 24 14.96 5.03 -2.25
C ARG A 24 14.06 3.84 -2.51
N CYS A 25 14.17 3.27 -3.72
CA CYS A 25 13.48 2.04 -4.11
C CYS A 25 14.42 1.14 -4.90
N ASN A 26 14.31 -0.18 -4.75
CA ASN A 26 15.05 -1.19 -5.50
C ASN A 26 14.38 -1.59 -6.83
N LEU A 27 13.14 -1.14 -7.08
CA LEU A 27 12.44 -1.24 -8.36
C LEU A 27 12.42 0.10 -9.09
N ARG A 28 12.06 0.06 -10.38
CA ARG A 28 11.89 1.23 -11.26
C ARG A 28 10.62 1.06 -12.08
N CYS A 29 9.51 0.83 -11.37
CA CYS A 29 8.23 0.60 -12.03
C CYS A 29 7.94 1.72 -13.02
N VAL A 30 7.56 1.32 -14.23
CA VAL A 30 7.42 2.20 -15.40
C VAL A 30 6.47 3.38 -15.18
N TYR A 31 5.51 3.21 -14.27
CA TYR A 31 4.51 4.21 -13.90
C TYR A 31 4.89 5.07 -12.67
N CYS A 32 5.94 4.68 -11.91
CA CYS A 32 6.26 5.31 -10.62
C CYS A 32 7.53 6.16 -10.69
N LEU A 33 8.65 5.54 -11.08
CA LEU A 33 9.96 6.19 -11.07
C LEU A 33 10.59 6.19 -12.48
N PRO A 34 11.33 7.25 -12.85
CA PRO A 34 12.15 7.22 -14.04
C PRO A 34 13.21 6.13 -13.92
N GLU A 35 13.72 5.68 -15.08
CA GLU A 35 14.73 4.61 -15.12
C GLU A 35 15.99 4.98 -14.34
N LYS A 36 16.42 6.24 -14.48
CA LYS A 36 17.55 6.81 -13.76
C LYS A 36 17.03 7.85 -12.77
N VAL A 37 17.32 7.66 -11.50
CA VAL A 37 17.06 8.61 -10.42
C VAL A 37 18.41 9.04 -9.87
N THR A 38 18.70 10.33 -9.86
CA THR A 38 19.99 10.90 -9.46
C THR A 38 19.96 11.54 -8.08
N ASP A 39 18.82 12.09 -7.69
CA ASP A 39 18.67 12.91 -6.48
C ASP A 39 17.88 12.15 -5.42
N TRP A 40 18.59 11.34 -4.63
CA TRP A 40 18.06 10.72 -3.43
C TRP A 40 18.40 11.57 -2.19
N LEU A 41 17.52 11.55 -1.21
CA LEU A 41 17.81 12.14 0.09
C LEU A 41 19.11 11.56 0.68
N LYS A 42 19.90 12.42 1.30
CA LYS A 42 21.08 11.97 2.05
C LYS A 42 20.61 11.24 3.30
N ARG A 43 21.40 10.28 3.77
CA ARG A 43 21.10 9.55 4.99
C ARG A 43 20.96 10.47 6.22
N SER A 44 21.72 11.56 6.25
CA SER A 44 21.65 12.60 7.29
C SER A 44 20.33 13.34 7.34
N ASP A 45 19.58 13.36 6.24
CA ASP A 45 18.35 14.14 6.11
C ASP A 45 17.11 13.27 6.39
N LEU A 46 17.31 11.95 6.54
CA LEU A 46 16.24 11.02 6.89
C LEU A 46 15.94 11.09 8.39
N LEU A 47 14.66 11.10 8.72
CA LEU A 47 14.21 10.99 10.10
C LEU A 47 14.71 9.70 10.75
N ARG A 48 15.06 9.79 12.03
CA ARG A 48 15.48 8.70 12.89
C ARG A 48 14.28 8.11 13.66
N PRO A 49 14.40 6.90 14.21
CA PRO A 49 13.29 6.26 14.96
C PRO A 49 12.68 7.17 16.04
N GLU A 50 13.51 7.90 16.81
CA GLU A 50 13.03 8.77 17.89
C GLU A 50 12.20 9.96 17.34
N GLU A 51 12.52 10.43 16.14
CA GLU A 51 11.79 11.50 15.48
C GLU A 51 10.44 10.99 14.96
N PHE A 52 10.40 9.77 14.44
CA PHE A 52 9.13 9.10 14.08
C PHE A 52 8.22 8.88 15.30
N ARG A 53 8.77 8.44 16.46
CA ARG A 53 8.01 8.31 17.70
C ARG A 53 7.37 9.64 18.09
N ARG A 54 8.16 10.72 18.11
CA ARG A 54 7.68 12.06 18.45
C ARG A 54 6.55 12.52 17.51
N LEU A 55 6.73 12.34 16.19
CA LEU A 55 5.74 12.75 15.19
C LEU A 55 4.48 11.89 15.25
N ALA A 56 4.61 10.58 15.49
CA ALA A 56 3.49 9.66 15.69
C ALA A 56 2.67 10.05 16.93
N LYS A 57 3.32 10.38 18.04
CA LYS A 57 2.65 10.89 19.26
C LYS A 57 1.86 12.17 18.97
N ILE A 58 2.47 13.15 18.29
CA ILE A 58 1.78 14.40 17.93
C ILE A 58 0.58 14.08 17.02
N ALA A 59 0.74 13.23 16.01
CA ALA A 59 -0.34 12.86 15.11
C ALA A 59 -1.50 12.19 15.87
N ALA A 60 -1.20 11.28 16.80
CA ALA A 60 -2.19 10.61 17.64
C ALA A 60 -2.97 11.61 18.52
N THR A 61 -2.30 12.60 19.12
CA THR A 61 -2.99 13.66 19.88
C THR A 61 -3.86 14.56 19.00
N LEU A 62 -3.69 14.53 17.69
CA LEU A 62 -4.49 15.26 16.70
C LEU A 62 -5.57 14.38 16.02
N GLY A 63 -5.89 13.21 16.60
CA GLY A 63 -6.96 12.33 16.14
C GLY A 63 -6.57 11.31 15.07
N VAL A 64 -5.28 11.15 14.76
CA VAL A 64 -4.81 10.06 13.90
C VAL A 64 -4.85 8.73 14.66
N THR A 65 -5.45 7.70 14.08
CA THR A 65 -5.60 6.37 14.68
C THR A 65 -4.95 5.26 13.87
N GLN A 66 -4.55 5.56 12.63
CA GLN A 66 -3.94 4.59 11.73
C GLN A 66 -2.62 5.13 11.19
N ALA A 67 -1.61 4.26 11.12
CA ALA A 67 -0.35 4.60 10.46
C ALA A 67 0.02 3.55 9.42
N ARG A 68 0.46 4.03 8.25
CA ARG A 68 0.94 3.17 7.18
C ARG A 68 2.36 3.53 6.81
N ILE A 69 3.27 2.65 7.17
CA ILE A 69 4.67 2.78 6.82
C ILE A 69 4.85 2.43 5.35
N THR A 70 5.56 3.29 4.63
CA THR A 70 5.81 3.21 3.20
C THR A 70 7.12 3.94 2.88
N GLY A 71 7.30 4.37 1.63
CA GLY A 71 8.47 5.14 1.21
C GLY A 71 8.62 5.06 -0.29
N GLY A 72 9.84 5.03 -0.78
CA GLY A 72 10.19 4.33 -1.99
C GLY A 72 9.97 2.83 -1.73
N GLU A 73 10.97 2.15 -1.15
CA GLU A 73 10.79 0.80 -0.61
C GLU A 73 11.28 0.75 0.84
N PRO A 74 10.37 0.59 1.82
CA PRO A 74 10.71 0.65 3.23
C PRO A 74 11.68 -0.46 3.69
N LEU A 75 11.66 -1.64 3.04
CA LEU A 75 12.58 -2.74 3.35
C LEU A 75 14.05 -2.40 3.05
N LEU A 76 14.33 -1.28 2.40
CA LEU A 76 15.70 -0.77 2.23
C LEU A 76 16.23 -0.02 3.46
N ARG A 77 15.37 0.27 4.45
CA ARG A 77 15.78 0.86 5.72
C ARG A 77 16.24 -0.23 6.68
N PRO A 78 17.54 -0.26 7.06
CA PRO A 78 18.06 -1.30 7.98
C PRO A 78 17.42 -1.25 9.38
N ASP A 79 17.00 -0.06 9.79
CA ASP A 79 16.35 0.25 11.07
C ASP A 79 14.81 0.23 10.98
N LEU A 80 14.23 -0.45 9.96
CA LEU A 80 12.78 -0.48 9.76
C LEU A 80 12.02 -1.09 10.97
N PRO A 81 12.44 -2.20 11.59
CA PRO A 81 11.76 -2.71 12.79
C PRO A 81 11.74 -1.69 13.93
N GLN A 82 12.85 -1.00 14.17
CA GLN A 82 12.93 0.05 15.19
C GLN A 82 12.02 1.25 14.86
N ILE A 83 11.83 1.58 13.59
CA ILE A 83 10.88 2.62 13.16
C ILE A 83 9.43 2.16 13.41
N VAL A 84 9.08 0.90 13.09
CA VAL A 84 7.76 0.34 13.37
C VAL A 84 7.44 0.42 14.87
N GLU A 85 8.36 -0.04 15.70
CA GLU A 85 8.26 0.02 17.15
C GLU A 85 8.11 1.46 17.66
N ALA A 86 8.97 2.36 17.19
CA ALA A 86 8.94 3.78 17.57
C ALA A 86 7.61 4.47 17.20
N VAL A 87 7.04 4.14 16.03
CA VAL A 87 5.71 4.63 15.63
C VAL A 87 4.64 4.09 16.57
N ARG A 88 4.64 2.76 16.87
CA ARG A 88 3.71 2.14 17.82
C ARG A 88 3.77 2.83 19.17
N GLU A 89 4.96 2.92 19.76
CA GLU A 89 5.17 3.58 21.05
C GLU A 89 4.70 5.05 21.06
N GLY A 90 4.89 5.76 19.95
CA GLY A 90 4.42 7.15 19.82
C GLY A 90 2.90 7.26 19.93
N PHE A 91 2.14 6.33 19.36
CA PHE A 91 0.69 6.27 19.50
C PHE A 91 0.29 5.87 20.94
N GLU A 92 0.94 4.85 21.51
CA GLU A 92 0.71 4.39 22.89
C GLU A 92 1.00 5.49 23.90
N ASP A 93 2.03 6.29 23.71
CA ASP A 93 2.37 7.47 24.51
C ASP A 93 1.27 8.55 24.52
N ALA A 94 0.40 8.53 23.50
CA ALA A 94 -0.78 9.40 23.41
C ALA A 94 -2.07 8.71 23.88
N GLY A 95 -1.99 7.46 24.38
CA GLY A 95 -3.14 6.67 24.81
C GLY A 95 -3.98 6.10 23.67
N VAL A 96 -3.43 6.00 22.46
CA VAL A 96 -4.09 5.47 21.26
C VAL A 96 -3.46 4.13 20.90
N GLU A 97 -4.27 3.09 20.74
CA GLU A 97 -3.82 1.83 20.15
C GLU A 97 -3.79 2.00 18.62
N PRO A 98 -2.60 1.90 17.98
CA PRO A 98 -2.50 2.18 16.56
C PRO A 98 -2.90 0.98 15.69
N ASP A 99 -3.53 1.24 14.54
CA ASP A 99 -3.65 0.29 13.45
C ASP A 99 -2.43 0.47 12.51
N LEU A 100 -1.40 -0.37 12.68
CA LEU A 100 -0.14 -0.27 11.94
C LEU A 100 -0.13 -1.15 10.70
N ALA A 101 0.19 -0.56 9.56
CA ALA A 101 0.33 -1.26 8.29
C ALA A 101 1.65 -0.92 7.60
N LEU A 102 2.17 -1.86 6.83
CA LEU A 102 3.31 -1.67 5.92
C LEU A 102 2.84 -1.78 4.47
N THR A 103 3.39 -0.94 3.59
CA THR A 103 3.27 -1.11 2.13
C THR A 103 4.65 -1.30 1.55
N THR A 104 4.86 -2.41 0.84
CA THR A 104 6.16 -2.83 0.29
C THR A 104 6.01 -3.52 -1.05
N ASN A 105 7.10 -3.64 -1.80
CA ASN A 105 7.18 -4.50 -2.98
C ASN A 105 7.56 -5.97 -2.63
N GLY A 106 7.75 -6.29 -1.36
CA GLY A 106 8.00 -7.64 -0.87
C GLY A 106 9.42 -8.16 -1.00
N ILE A 107 10.31 -7.48 -1.73
CA ILE A 107 11.70 -7.95 -1.93
C ILE A 107 12.51 -7.82 -0.64
N GLY A 108 12.87 -8.93 -0.02
CA GLY A 108 13.62 -9.00 1.22
C GLY A 108 12.74 -9.11 2.47
N LEU A 109 11.43 -9.24 2.29
CA LEU A 109 10.46 -9.40 3.38
C LEU A 109 10.72 -10.70 4.17
N ASP A 110 11.17 -11.75 3.48
CA ASP A 110 11.59 -13.02 4.04
C ASP A 110 12.64 -12.94 5.18
N ARG A 111 13.37 -11.83 5.26
CA ARG A 111 14.44 -11.63 6.26
C ARG A 111 14.00 -10.86 7.48
N VAL A 112 12.88 -10.16 7.40
CA VAL A 112 12.51 -9.16 8.42
C VAL A 112 11.06 -9.25 8.89
N ILE A 113 10.23 -10.11 8.29
CA ILE A 113 8.80 -10.15 8.61
C ILE A 113 8.55 -10.43 10.10
N ASP A 114 9.26 -11.38 10.69
CA ASP A 114 9.11 -11.73 12.10
C ASP A 114 9.50 -10.53 13.00
N SER A 115 10.61 -9.87 12.71
CA SER A 115 11.04 -8.68 13.45
C SER A 115 10.03 -7.51 13.30
N LEU A 116 9.34 -7.41 12.18
CA LEU A 116 8.31 -6.39 11.97
C LEU A 116 7.04 -6.73 12.76
N VAL A 117 6.67 -8.01 12.84
CA VAL A 117 5.55 -8.48 13.66
C VAL A 117 5.85 -8.26 15.15
N ASP A 118 7.05 -8.61 15.61
CA ASP A 118 7.52 -8.37 16.98
C ASP A 118 7.50 -6.89 17.34
N ALA A 119 7.83 -6.01 16.38
CA ALA A 119 7.77 -4.56 16.53
C ALA A 119 6.33 -3.99 16.57
N GLY A 120 5.31 -4.82 16.29
CA GLY A 120 3.90 -4.45 16.35
C GLY A 120 3.25 -4.19 15.00
N LEU A 121 3.82 -4.66 13.88
CA LEU A 121 3.15 -4.60 12.58
C LEU A 121 1.90 -5.50 12.59
N GLN A 122 0.76 -4.95 12.17
CA GLN A 122 -0.51 -5.66 12.18
C GLN A 122 -1.01 -6.04 10.80
N ARG A 123 -0.75 -5.22 9.78
CA ARG A 123 -1.28 -5.41 8.42
C ARG A 123 -0.22 -5.17 7.37
N LEU A 124 -0.35 -5.88 6.25
CA LEU A 124 0.60 -5.80 5.15
C LEU A 124 -0.11 -5.52 3.82
N ASN A 125 0.46 -4.61 3.01
CA ASN A 125 0.13 -4.51 1.60
C ASN A 125 1.39 -4.82 0.79
N VAL A 126 1.31 -5.78 -0.11
CA VAL A 126 2.38 -6.09 -1.05
C VAL A 126 1.96 -5.67 -2.45
N SER A 127 2.82 -4.90 -3.11
CA SER A 127 2.61 -4.48 -4.50
C SER A 127 3.16 -5.55 -5.44
N ILE A 128 2.26 -6.12 -6.26
CA ILE A 128 2.62 -7.07 -7.31
C ILE A 128 1.72 -6.83 -8.53
N ASP A 129 2.32 -6.51 -9.67
CA ASP A 129 1.58 -6.12 -10.87
C ASP A 129 1.45 -7.27 -11.87
N SER A 130 2.23 -8.34 -11.73
CA SER A 130 2.17 -9.55 -12.57
C SER A 130 2.80 -10.75 -11.85
N LEU A 131 2.25 -11.94 -12.10
CA LEU A 131 2.83 -13.22 -11.68
C LEU A 131 3.78 -13.80 -12.74
N ASP A 132 3.70 -13.33 -13.99
CA ASP A 132 4.61 -13.71 -15.07
C ASP A 132 5.97 -13.02 -14.85
N PRO A 133 7.11 -13.78 -14.77
CA PRO A 133 8.42 -13.20 -14.51
C PRO A 133 8.91 -12.24 -15.59
N VAL A 134 8.51 -12.45 -16.84
CA VAL A 134 8.89 -11.59 -17.96
C VAL A 134 8.14 -10.28 -17.86
N ARG A 135 6.82 -10.37 -17.68
CA ARG A 135 5.97 -9.20 -17.52
C ARG A 135 6.31 -8.39 -16.27
N PHE A 136 6.57 -9.07 -15.14
CA PHE A 136 7.06 -8.41 -13.92
C PHE A 136 8.34 -7.61 -14.20
N ALA A 137 9.30 -8.21 -14.96
CA ALA A 137 10.55 -7.54 -15.30
C ALA A 137 10.33 -6.32 -16.22
N GLU A 138 9.38 -6.38 -17.14
CA GLU A 138 8.98 -5.23 -17.98
C GLU A 138 8.42 -4.09 -17.16
N LEU A 139 7.46 -4.38 -16.28
CA LEU A 139 6.77 -3.38 -15.46
C LEU A 139 7.68 -2.78 -14.39
N SER A 140 8.48 -3.59 -13.70
CA SER A 140 9.35 -3.18 -12.60
C SER A 140 10.76 -2.78 -13.02
N ARG A 141 11.14 -3.06 -14.27
CA ARG A 141 12.52 -2.96 -14.83
C ARG A 141 13.55 -3.74 -14.01
N ARG A 142 13.12 -4.83 -13.35
CA ARG A 142 13.98 -5.72 -12.55
C ARG A 142 13.48 -7.16 -12.59
N LYS A 143 14.38 -8.12 -12.73
CA LYS A 143 14.09 -9.57 -12.72
C LYS A 143 14.08 -10.09 -11.28
N ARG A 144 13.10 -9.69 -10.48
CA ARG A 144 13.03 -9.97 -9.03
C ARG A 144 11.69 -10.56 -8.58
N SER A 145 10.87 -11.10 -9.49
CA SER A 145 9.56 -11.69 -9.14
C SER A 145 9.68 -12.84 -8.13
N SER A 146 10.69 -13.71 -8.28
CA SER A 146 10.95 -14.81 -7.32
C SER A 146 11.27 -14.34 -5.91
N ASP A 147 11.88 -13.15 -5.76
CA ASP A 147 12.14 -12.58 -4.44
C ASP A 147 10.86 -12.08 -3.78
N VAL A 148 9.92 -11.55 -4.57
CA VAL A 148 8.59 -11.15 -4.06
C VAL A 148 7.81 -12.37 -3.59
N LEU A 149 7.77 -13.44 -4.39
CA LEU A 149 7.07 -14.69 -4.04
C LEU A 149 7.64 -15.30 -2.76
N ARG A 150 8.98 -15.38 -2.64
CA ARG A 150 9.64 -15.83 -1.41
C ARG A 150 9.27 -14.96 -0.19
N GLY A 151 9.14 -13.66 -0.39
CA GLY A 151 8.64 -12.75 0.66
C GLY A 151 7.21 -13.08 1.08
N LEU A 152 6.33 -13.40 0.14
CA LEU A 152 4.95 -13.83 0.44
C LEU A 152 4.91 -15.18 1.15
N ASP A 153 5.76 -16.14 0.75
CA ASP A 153 5.86 -17.45 1.44
C ASP A 153 6.29 -17.28 2.90
N ALA A 154 7.18 -16.34 3.19
CA ALA A 154 7.57 -16.01 4.55
C ALA A 154 6.42 -15.35 5.34
N VAL A 155 5.58 -14.53 4.69
CA VAL A 155 4.38 -13.97 5.32
C VAL A 155 3.38 -15.06 5.70
N ASP A 156 3.15 -16.04 4.82
CA ASP A 156 2.26 -17.19 5.11
C ASP A 156 2.72 -18.01 6.31
N ALA A 157 4.03 -18.09 6.53
CA ALA A 157 4.63 -18.78 7.67
C ALA A 157 4.73 -17.92 8.93
N SER A 158 4.50 -16.61 8.86
CA SER A 158 4.66 -15.67 9.96
C SER A 158 3.43 -15.60 10.86
N ALA A 159 3.61 -15.01 12.05
CA ALA A 159 2.53 -14.74 13.00
C ALA A 159 1.86 -13.38 12.77
N LEU A 160 1.84 -12.85 11.54
CA LEU A 160 1.19 -11.58 11.23
C LEU A 160 -0.31 -11.64 11.59
N PRO A 161 -0.81 -10.80 12.51
CA PRO A 161 -2.16 -10.99 13.09
C PRO A 161 -3.30 -10.56 12.18
N GLY A 162 -3.01 -9.75 11.17
CA GLY A 162 -4.07 -9.10 10.39
C GLY A 162 -4.00 -9.39 8.89
N THR A 163 -4.72 -8.58 8.14
CA THR A 163 -4.96 -8.80 6.72
C THR A 163 -3.76 -8.50 5.85
N VAL A 164 -3.41 -9.43 4.97
CA VAL A 164 -2.51 -9.20 3.83
C VAL A 164 -3.32 -8.78 2.61
N LYS A 165 -2.84 -7.75 1.91
CA LYS A 165 -3.48 -7.24 0.68
C LYS A 165 -2.45 -7.20 -0.45
N LEU A 166 -2.78 -7.81 -1.57
CA LEU A 166 -2.03 -7.62 -2.80
C LEU A 166 -2.62 -6.44 -3.58
N ASN A 167 -1.77 -5.49 -3.94
CA ASN A 167 -2.15 -4.33 -4.74
C ASN A 167 -1.51 -4.42 -6.12
N THR A 168 -2.30 -4.22 -7.17
CA THR A 168 -1.89 -4.24 -8.57
C THR A 168 -2.29 -2.95 -9.25
N VAL A 169 -1.35 -2.26 -9.89
CA VAL A 169 -1.64 -1.12 -10.76
C VAL A 169 -1.94 -1.64 -12.17
N VAL A 170 -3.13 -1.36 -12.67
CA VAL A 170 -3.56 -1.80 -14.01
C VAL A 170 -3.14 -0.75 -15.03
N VAL A 171 -2.00 -0.99 -15.69
CA VAL A 171 -1.36 0.02 -16.57
C VAL A 171 -1.73 -0.10 -18.04
N ASP A 172 -2.17 -1.28 -18.51
CA ASP A 172 -2.50 -1.53 -19.93
C ASP A 172 -3.42 -2.76 -20.08
N GLN A 173 -3.74 -3.11 -21.32
CA GLN A 173 -4.62 -4.23 -21.63
C GLN A 173 -4.06 -5.59 -21.20
N GLN A 174 -2.74 -5.77 -21.19
CA GLN A 174 -2.12 -6.99 -20.69
C GLN A 174 -2.28 -7.09 -19.17
N SER A 175 -2.06 -6.00 -18.42
CA SER A 175 -2.34 -5.97 -16.97
C SER A 175 -3.80 -6.27 -16.67
N LEU A 176 -4.73 -5.79 -17.53
CA LEU A 176 -6.16 -6.09 -17.40
C LEU A 176 -6.45 -7.59 -17.59
N ALA A 177 -5.81 -8.23 -18.56
CA ALA A 177 -5.96 -9.66 -18.83
C ALA A 177 -5.39 -10.57 -17.72
N GLU A 178 -4.41 -10.09 -16.96
CA GLU A 178 -3.79 -10.84 -15.85
C GLU A 178 -4.62 -10.80 -14.54
N ILE A 179 -5.64 -9.95 -14.45
CA ILE A 179 -6.47 -9.78 -13.23
C ILE A 179 -7.01 -11.10 -12.68
N PRO A 180 -7.62 -12.01 -13.49
CA PRO A 180 -8.18 -13.24 -12.94
C PRO A 180 -7.12 -14.11 -12.24
N ALA A 181 -5.94 -14.24 -12.83
CA ALA A 181 -4.84 -15.01 -12.24
C ALA A 181 -4.32 -14.38 -10.94
N LEU A 182 -4.17 -13.06 -10.89
CA LEU A 182 -3.75 -12.33 -9.69
C LEU A 182 -4.78 -12.42 -8.56
N VAL A 183 -6.06 -12.36 -8.88
CA VAL A 183 -7.16 -12.55 -7.92
C VAL A 183 -7.12 -13.96 -7.35
N THR A 184 -7.12 -14.99 -8.21
CA THR A 184 -7.06 -16.39 -7.78
C THR A 184 -5.87 -16.65 -6.88
N PHE A 185 -4.66 -16.21 -7.28
CA PHE A 185 -3.44 -16.34 -6.49
C PHE A 185 -3.57 -15.69 -5.10
N ALA A 186 -4.20 -14.51 -5.01
CA ALA A 186 -4.41 -13.84 -3.73
C ALA A 186 -5.39 -14.62 -2.83
N LEU A 187 -6.50 -15.06 -3.41
CA LEU A 187 -7.56 -15.76 -2.67
C LEU A 187 -7.12 -17.15 -2.20
N GLU A 188 -6.34 -17.89 -2.98
CA GLU A 188 -5.73 -19.18 -2.58
C GLU A 188 -4.88 -19.05 -1.31
N ARG A 189 -4.21 -17.91 -1.12
CA ARG A 189 -3.40 -17.58 0.07
C ARG A 189 -4.22 -16.93 1.21
N GLY A 190 -5.54 -16.78 1.05
CA GLY A 190 -6.37 -16.06 2.02
C GLY A 190 -6.13 -14.55 2.06
N TYR A 191 -5.50 -13.98 1.03
CA TYR A 191 -5.23 -12.56 0.92
C TYR A 191 -6.40 -11.82 0.26
N GLN A 192 -6.49 -10.52 0.53
CA GLN A 192 -7.34 -9.63 -0.26
C GLN A 192 -6.58 -9.14 -1.49
N TRP A 193 -7.28 -8.98 -2.61
CA TRP A 193 -6.69 -8.37 -3.79
C TRP A 193 -7.31 -7.02 -4.09
N ARG A 194 -6.50 -6.06 -4.60
CA ARG A 194 -6.95 -4.72 -4.98
C ARG A 194 -6.32 -4.27 -6.28
N ALA A 195 -7.15 -3.92 -7.25
CA ALA A 195 -6.73 -3.14 -8.40
C ALA A 195 -6.62 -1.66 -8.03
N ILE A 196 -5.62 -1.01 -8.57
CA ILE A 196 -5.47 0.45 -8.54
C ILE A 196 -5.56 0.95 -9.97
N GLU A 197 -6.54 1.80 -10.25
CA GLU A 197 -6.64 2.50 -11.52
C GLU A 197 -5.39 3.37 -11.73
N PHE A 198 -4.81 3.28 -12.93
CA PHE A 198 -3.62 4.05 -13.25
C PHE A 198 -3.86 5.56 -13.10
N MET A 199 -2.95 6.23 -12.42
CA MET A 199 -2.98 7.69 -12.25
C MET A 199 -1.95 8.35 -13.15
N PRO A 200 -2.25 9.51 -13.79
CA PRO A 200 -1.33 10.23 -14.67
C PRO A 200 -0.25 10.99 -13.90
N ILE A 201 0.46 10.27 -13.03
CA ILE A 201 1.63 10.73 -12.29
C ILE A 201 2.84 9.89 -12.68
N GLY A 202 4.04 10.48 -12.64
CA GLY A 202 5.26 9.78 -13.04
C GLY A 202 5.46 9.66 -14.55
N PRO A 203 6.36 8.77 -14.99
CA PRO A 203 6.86 8.74 -16.39
C PRO A 203 5.82 8.45 -17.46
N LEU A 204 4.74 7.74 -17.12
CA LEU A 204 3.68 7.36 -18.07
C LEU A 204 2.49 8.32 -18.10
N ALA A 205 2.56 9.47 -17.44
CA ALA A 205 1.45 10.43 -17.36
C ALA A 205 0.92 10.86 -18.74
N ALA A 206 1.80 11.05 -19.71
CA ALA A 206 1.43 11.47 -21.07
C ALA A 206 0.61 10.42 -21.85
N SER A 207 0.61 9.15 -21.43
CA SER A 207 -0.13 8.06 -22.10
C SER A 207 -1.43 7.68 -21.37
N PHE A 208 -1.96 8.57 -20.54
CA PHE A 208 -3.12 8.29 -19.70
C PHE A 208 -4.40 7.92 -20.46
N SER A 209 -4.69 8.62 -21.56
CA SER A 209 -5.95 8.48 -22.31
C SER A 209 -6.21 7.10 -22.94
N SER A 210 -5.17 6.25 -23.03
CA SER A 210 -5.28 4.89 -23.59
C SER A 210 -5.25 3.79 -22.52
N ARG A 211 -5.38 4.14 -21.23
CA ARG A 211 -5.27 3.20 -20.13
C ARG A 211 -6.60 2.61 -19.72
N PRO A 212 -6.62 1.36 -19.19
CA PRO A 212 -7.82 0.78 -18.62
C PRO A 212 -8.37 1.64 -17.48
N THR A 213 -9.68 1.77 -17.45
CA THR A 213 -10.44 2.49 -16.42
C THR A 213 -10.88 1.53 -15.31
N ALA A 214 -11.35 2.07 -14.18
CA ALA A 214 -11.96 1.26 -13.14
C ALA A 214 -13.19 0.48 -13.65
N HIS A 215 -13.92 0.99 -14.65
CA HIS A 215 -15.01 0.28 -15.30
C HIS A 215 -14.53 -0.97 -16.06
N ASP A 216 -13.42 -0.86 -16.80
CA ASP A 216 -12.83 -2.01 -17.51
C ASP A 216 -12.38 -3.09 -16.53
N ILE A 217 -11.75 -2.69 -15.41
CA ILE A 217 -11.35 -3.59 -14.33
C ILE A 217 -12.58 -4.31 -13.75
N GLN A 218 -13.66 -3.57 -13.43
CA GLN A 218 -14.87 -4.15 -12.88
C GLN A 218 -15.57 -5.10 -13.86
N ARG A 219 -15.53 -4.80 -15.16
CA ARG A 219 -16.07 -5.68 -16.20
C ARG A 219 -15.33 -7.03 -16.19
N VAL A 220 -14.01 -7.04 -16.23
CA VAL A 220 -13.21 -8.29 -16.16
C VAL A 220 -13.49 -9.08 -14.89
N LEU A 221 -13.59 -8.40 -13.75
CA LEU A 221 -13.91 -9.05 -12.48
C LEU A 221 -15.29 -9.74 -12.50
N ARG A 222 -16.31 -9.08 -13.06
CA ARG A 222 -17.67 -9.64 -13.16
C ARG A 222 -17.79 -10.76 -14.19
N GLU A 223 -16.97 -10.75 -15.23
CA GLU A 223 -16.90 -11.81 -16.22
C GLU A 223 -16.19 -13.07 -15.67
N SER A 224 -15.29 -12.90 -14.68
CA SER A 224 -14.43 -13.96 -14.15
C SER A 224 -14.89 -14.54 -12.82
N PHE A 225 -15.66 -13.78 -12.02
CA PHE A 225 -16.00 -14.15 -10.65
C PHE A 225 -17.46 -13.82 -10.32
N GLU A 226 -18.06 -14.66 -9.46
CA GLU A 226 -19.34 -14.33 -8.83
C GLU A 226 -19.09 -13.34 -7.68
N LEU A 227 -19.63 -12.12 -7.84
CA LEU A 227 -19.36 -10.98 -6.95
C LEU A 227 -20.61 -10.54 -6.19
N THR A 228 -20.45 -10.36 -4.87
CA THR A 228 -21.44 -9.72 -4.00
C THR A 228 -20.89 -8.42 -3.46
N ASP A 229 -21.64 -7.32 -3.57
CA ASP A 229 -21.22 -6.00 -3.08
C ASP A 229 -21.02 -6.03 -1.55
N VAL A 230 -19.89 -5.44 -1.10
CA VAL A 230 -19.57 -5.26 0.32
C VAL A 230 -19.73 -3.79 0.67
N ILE A 231 -20.52 -3.50 1.70
CA ILE A 231 -20.68 -2.13 2.21
C ILE A 231 -19.34 -1.65 2.77
N THR A 232 -18.89 -0.49 2.30
CA THR A 232 -17.63 0.13 2.72
C THR A 232 -17.88 1.52 3.27
N ALA A 233 -17.05 1.96 4.22
CA ALA A 233 -17.09 3.35 4.68
C ALA A 233 -16.73 4.30 3.53
N ALA A 234 -17.30 5.50 3.52
CA ALA A 234 -17.03 6.51 2.49
C ALA A 234 -15.55 6.93 2.42
N SER A 235 -14.80 6.80 3.52
CA SER A 235 -13.36 7.06 3.58
C SER A 235 -12.50 5.96 2.99
N GLU A 236 -13.05 4.75 2.77
CA GLU A 236 -12.32 3.65 2.15
C GLU A 236 -12.07 3.93 0.65
N PRO A 237 -10.82 3.82 0.18
CA PRO A 237 -10.49 4.15 -1.21
C PRO A 237 -10.97 3.10 -2.21
N ALA A 238 -11.22 1.87 -1.76
CA ALA A 238 -11.60 0.76 -2.63
C ALA A 238 -13.09 0.45 -2.51
N ARG A 239 -13.81 0.43 -3.61
CA ARG A 239 -15.07 -0.33 -3.69
C ARG A 239 -14.73 -1.81 -3.58
N ARG A 240 -15.45 -2.55 -2.75
CA ARG A 240 -15.15 -3.95 -2.43
C ARG A 240 -16.28 -4.90 -2.81
N TRP A 241 -15.88 -6.13 -3.12
CA TRP A 241 -16.79 -7.27 -3.35
C TRP A 241 -16.28 -8.49 -2.61
N SER A 242 -17.21 -9.31 -2.19
CA SER A 242 -16.96 -10.70 -1.81
C SER A 242 -16.99 -11.55 -3.06
N VAL A 243 -16.01 -12.42 -3.24
CA VAL A 243 -15.94 -13.45 -4.27
C VAL A 243 -16.42 -14.75 -3.66
N ALA A 244 -17.37 -15.44 -4.31
CA ALA A 244 -17.82 -16.74 -3.87
C ALA A 244 -16.69 -17.80 -3.96
N PRO A 245 -16.67 -18.83 -3.09
CA PRO A 245 -15.76 -19.96 -3.23
C PRO A 245 -15.95 -20.69 -4.57
N SER A 246 -14.84 -21.26 -5.08
CA SER A 246 -14.84 -22.11 -6.28
C SER A 246 -13.90 -23.31 -6.07
N ASP A 247 -13.74 -24.15 -7.08
CA ASP A 247 -12.79 -25.29 -7.04
C ASP A 247 -11.32 -24.83 -6.96
N THR A 248 -11.04 -23.57 -7.32
CA THR A 248 -9.69 -23.03 -7.40
C THR A 248 -9.32 -22.12 -6.24
N HIS A 249 -10.30 -21.61 -5.46
CA HIS A 249 -10.02 -20.73 -4.32
C HIS A 249 -11.15 -20.73 -3.29
N PRO A 250 -10.86 -20.46 -2.00
CA PRO A 250 -11.84 -20.46 -0.91
C PRO A 250 -12.79 -19.25 -0.93
N GLY A 251 -12.71 -18.37 -1.95
CA GLY A 251 -13.37 -17.07 -1.93
C GLY A 251 -12.62 -16.03 -1.11
N GLY A 252 -13.21 -14.84 -0.96
CA GLY A 252 -12.61 -13.75 -0.17
C GLY A 252 -12.98 -12.36 -0.66
N ILE A 253 -12.17 -11.38 -0.28
CA ILE A 253 -12.46 -9.96 -0.57
C ILE A 253 -11.53 -9.43 -1.64
N ILE A 254 -12.13 -8.77 -2.63
CA ILE A 254 -11.41 -8.00 -3.66
C ILE A 254 -11.88 -6.55 -3.67
N GLY A 255 -11.11 -5.68 -4.33
CA GLY A 255 -11.50 -4.27 -4.44
C GLY A 255 -10.89 -3.54 -5.64
N VAL A 256 -11.49 -2.42 -5.99
CA VAL A 256 -11.01 -1.51 -7.03
C VAL A 256 -10.89 -0.10 -6.46
N ILE A 257 -9.72 0.48 -6.58
CA ILE A 257 -9.43 1.88 -6.22
C ILE A 257 -9.52 2.72 -7.49
N ALA A 258 -10.68 3.34 -7.68
CA ALA A 258 -11.00 4.16 -8.86
C ALA A 258 -10.52 5.61 -8.65
N SER A 259 -9.20 5.79 -8.67
CA SER A 259 -8.58 7.08 -8.34
C SER A 259 -8.92 8.20 -9.33
N MET A 260 -9.23 7.86 -10.57
CA MET A 260 -9.46 8.81 -11.67
C MET A 260 -10.91 8.87 -12.11
N THR A 261 -11.55 7.70 -12.27
CA THR A 261 -12.94 7.66 -12.82
C THR A 261 -14.01 7.81 -11.74
N SER A 262 -13.68 7.53 -10.46
CA SER A 262 -14.57 7.76 -9.31
C SER A 262 -13.74 8.20 -8.10
N PRO A 263 -13.20 9.43 -8.11
CA PRO A 263 -12.31 9.92 -7.07
C PRO A 263 -13.04 10.08 -5.74
N PHE A 264 -12.42 9.60 -4.66
CA PHE A 264 -12.92 9.65 -3.27
C PHE A 264 -12.27 10.78 -2.45
N CYS A 265 -11.78 11.83 -3.11
CA CYS A 265 -11.03 12.92 -2.47
C CYS A 265 -11.82 13.66 -1.39
N ALA A 266 -13.13 13.83 -1.57
CA ALA A 266 -13.99 14.54 -0.62
C ALA A 266 -14.09 13.83 0.75
N SER A 267 -13.98 12.51 0.79
CA SER A 267 -14.04 11.69 2.01
C SER A 267 -12.67 11.18 2.47
N CYS A 268 -11.58 11.65 1.85
CA CYS A 268 -10.23 11.16 2.13
C CYS A 268 -9.74 11.63 3.50
N THR A 269 -9.35 10.68 4.36
CA THR A 269 -8.83 10.92 5.71
C THR A 269 -7.32 10.80 5.81
N ARG A 270 -6.60 10.81 4.68
CA ARG A 270 -5.16 10.53 4.63
C ARG A 270 -4.34 11.80 4.60
N THR A 271 -3.25 11.78 5.36
CA THR A 271 -2.15 12.74 5.27
C THR A 271 -0.82 11.99 5.13
N ARG A 272 0.23 12.68 4.74
CA ARG A 272 1.55 12.08 4.50
C ARG A 272 2.63 12.79 5.27
N LEU A 273 3.56 11.99 5.81
CA LEU A 273 4.84 12.41 6.34
C LEU A 273 5.93 11.87 5.40
N SER A 274 6.77 12.77 4.87
CA SER A 274 7.93 12.36 4.06
C SER A 274 9.10 11.91 4.95
N ALA A 275 10.07 11.25 4.32
CA ALA A 275 11.24 10.71 5.02
C ALA A 275 12.15 11.80 5.61
N ASP A 276 12.02 13.05 5.17
CA ASP A 276 12.71 14.25 5.66
C ASP A 276 11.82 15.15 6.55
N GLY A 277 10.67 14.65 7.01
CA GLY A 277 9.83 15.32 8.01
C GLY A 277 8.82 16.33 7.48
N LYS A 278 8.57 16.39 6.17
CA LYS A 278 7.58 17.29 5.59
C LYS A 278 6.19 16.66 5.59
N ILE A 279 5.15 17.47 5.81
CA ILE A 279 3.75 17.04 5.77
C ILE A 279 3.11 17.44 4.46
N TYR A 280 2.36 16.50 3.86
CA TYR A 280 1.61 16.68 2.61
C TYR A 280 0.17 16.21 2.78
N SER A 281 -0.78 16.98 2.25
CA SER A 281 -2.21 16.63 2.27
C SER A 281 -2.59 15.57 1.22
N CYS A 282 -1.76 15.38 0.19
CA CYS A 282 -1.97 14.41 -0.90
C CYS A 282 -0.64 13.91 -1.49
N LEU A 283 -0.74 13.14 -2.60
CA LEU A 283 0.40 12.67 -3.41
C LEU A 283 1.15 13.83 -4.05
#